data_0b0c3b5d960cc0093e1e3a6f6c53f036
#
_entry.id   0b0c3b5d960cc0093e1e3a6f6c53f036
#
_cell.length_a   1.000
_cell.length_b   1.000
_cell.length_c   1.000
_cell.angle_alpha   90.00
_cell.angle_beta   90.00
_cell.angle_gamma   90.00
#
_symmetry.space_group_name_H-M   'P 1'
#
loop_
_entity.id
_entity.type
_entity.pdbx_description
1 polymer ?
#
loop_
_entity_poly.entity_id
_entity_poly.type
_entity_poly.pdbx_seq_one_letter_code
_entity_poly.pdbx_strand_id
1 'polypeptide(L)'
;MPHLHLEYTANLTGLAVEKTLLRLNNVLMVSGQFASELDIKSRAVKVESYQVGTSLNARGFIAVKLSLLSGRSPQVKQQLSQSLLAALQDAGDWPEGVQVQLSVQLVDMDRDSYSKVAIG
;
A
#
# COMPACT_ATOMS: atom_id res chain seq x y z
N MET A 1 -1.82 14.28 2.43
CA MET A 1 -1.58 13.33 3.47
C MET A 1 -2.76 12.40 3.61
N PRO A 2 -2.67 11.14 3.38
CA PRO A 2 -1.52 10.23 3.52
C PRO A 2 -0.74 9.97 2.23
N HIS A 3 0.39 9.26 2.37
CA HIS A 3 1.18 8.78 1.25
C HIS A 3 1.24 7.25 1.29
N LEU A 4 0.77 6.61 0.25
CA LEU A 4 0.80 5.17 0.10
C LEU A 4 1.84 4.78 -0.93
N HIS A 5 2.78 3.94 -0.53
CA HIS A 5 3.82 3.40 -1.39
C HIS A 5 3.58 1.90 -1.54
N LEU A 6 3.48 1.43 -2.77
CA LEU A 6 3.32 0.03 -3.10
C LEU A 6 4.51 -0.44 -3.92
N GLU A 7 5.20 -1.46 -3.43
CA GLU A 7 6.25 -2.15 -4.18
C GLU A 7 5.74 -3.53 -4.56
N TYR A 8 5.96 -3.94 -5.80
CA TYR A 8 5.58 -5.27 -6.26
C TYR A 8 6.68 -5.89 -7.10
N THR A 9 6.89 -7.19 -6.93
CA THR A 9 7.91 -7.91 -7.68
C THR A 9 7.49 -8.08 -9.15
N ALA A 10 8.45 -7.99 -10.05
CA ALA A 10 8.21 -7.95 -11.50
C ALA A 10 7.51 -9.19 -12.06
N ASN A 11 7.57 -10.32 -11.33
CA ASN A 11 6.92 -11.56 -11.75
C ASN A 11 5.40 -11.58 -11.50
N LEU A 12 4.85 -10.54 -10.86
CA LEU A 12 3.41 -10.40 -10.65
C LEU A 12 2.78 -9.69 -11.87
N THR A 13 2.84 -10.35 -13.00
CA THR A 13 2.48 -9.76 -14.31
C THR A 13 0.98 -9.53 -14.48
N GLY A 14 0.14 -10.23 -13.72
CA GLY A 14 -1.31 -10.06 -13.75
C GLY A 14 -1.84 -8.92 -12.88
N LEU A 15 -0.97 -8.20 -12.17
CA LEU A 15 -1.39 -7.12 -11.29
C LEU A 15 -1.80 -5.88 -12.11
N ALA A 16 -3.07 -5.48 -11.97
CA ALA A 16 -3.57 -4.24 -12.57
C ALA A 16 -3.20 -3.07 -11.65
N VAL A 17 -2.02 -2.50 -11.86
CA VAL A 17 -1.37 -1.59 -10.90
C VAL A 17 -2.24 -0.36 -10.62
N GLU A 18 -2.68 0.35 -11.66
CA GLU A 18 -3.44 1.59 -11.50
C GLU A 18 -4.78 1.35 -10.83
N LYS A 19 -5.48 0.27 -11.21
CA LYS A 19 -6.74 -0.11 -10.57
C LYS A 19 -6.55 -0.48 -9.10
N THR A 20 -5.44 -1.13 -8.79
CA THR A 20 -5.10 -1.49 -7.42
C THR A 20 -4.88 -0.24 -6.57
N LEU A 21 -4.12 0.73 -7.10
CA LEU A 21 -3.89 2.00 -6.39
C LEU A 21 -5.20 2.74 -6.13
N LEU A 22 -6.08 2.82 -7.14
CA LEU A 22 -7.38 3.46 -6.97
C LEU A 22 -8.22 2.74 -5.92
N ARG A 23 -8.22 1.42 -5.93
CA ARG A 23 -8.94 0.62 -4.94
C ARG A 23 -8.44 0.88 -3.53
N LEU A 24 -7.14 0.94 -3.33
CA LEU A 24 -6.56 1.23 -2.02
C LEU A 24 -6.88 2.66 -1.57
N ASN A 25 -6.85 3.63 -2.48
CA ASN A 25 -7.27 4.99 -2.17
C ASN A 25 -8.73 5.05 -1.72
N ASN A 26 -9.60 4.29 -2.36
CA ASN A 26 -11.02 4.21 -1.97
C ASN A 26 -11.19 3.60 -0.57
N VAL A 27 -10.40 2.58 -0.23
CA VAL A 27 -10.40 2.01 1.12
C VAL A 27 -10.06 3.08 2.15
N LEU A 28 -9.05 3.90 1.87
CA LEU A 28 -8.65 4.99 2.76
C LEU A 28 -9.76 6.03 2.89
N MET A 29 -10.41 6.38 1.79
CA MET A 29 -11.49 7.37 1.83
C MET A 29 -12.70 6.86 2.63
N VAL A 30 -13.09 5.61 2.44
CA VAL A 30 -14.21 4.98 3.15
C VAL A 30 -13.92 4.85 4.65
N SER A 31 -12.66 4.79 5.05
CA SER A 31 -12.28 4.69 6.47
C SER A 31 -12.74 5.88 7.31
N GLY A 32 -13.01 7.03 6.69
CA GLY A 32 -13.40 8.24 7.38
C GLY A 32 -12.25 8.98 8.06
N GLN A 33 -11.01 8.50 7.89
CA GLN A 33 -9.84 9.07 8.55
C GLN A 33 -9.24 10.28 7.83
N PHE A 34 -9.68 10.55 6.60
CA PHE A 34 -9.11 11.61 5.76
C PHE A 34 -10.23 12.50 5.23
N ALA A 35 -10.02 13.82 5.28
CA ALA A 35 -11.06 14.80 5.01
C ALA A 35 -11.38 14.94 3.51
N SER A 36 -10.38 14.74 2.64
CA SER A 36 -10.53 14.92 1.20
C SER A 36 -9.79 13.83 0.44
N GLU A 37 -10.40 13.37 -0.65
CA GLU A 37 -9.77 12.38 -1.54
C GLU A 37 -8.50 12.92 -2.19
N LEU A 38 -8.39 14.25 -2.36
CA LEU A 38 -7.20 14.90 -2.91
C LEU A 38 -5.98 14.77 -2.00
N ASP A 39 -6.19 14.51 -0.72
CA ASP A 39 -5.09 14.33 0.23
C ASP A 39 -4.40 12.97 0.06
N ILE A 40 -5.09 12.00 -0.52
CA ILE A 40 -4.63 10.62 -0.63
C ILE A 40 -3.77 10.48 -1.88
N LYS A 41 -2.47 10.23 -1.68
CA LYS A 41 -1.52 10.06 -2.78
C LYS A 41 -0.92 8.67 -2.71
N SER A 42 -1.00 7.97 -3.83
CA SER A 42 -0.45 6.62 -3.92
C SER A 42 0.44 6.48 -5.14
N ARG A 43 1.41 5.59 -5.04
CA ARG A 43 2.35 5.29 -6.11
C ARG A 43 2.81 3.86 -6.02
N ALA A 44 3.21 3.30 -7.16
CA ALA A 44 3.69 1.94 -7.24
C ALA A 44 5.05 1.90 -7.91
N VAL A 45 5.91 1.03 -7.39
CA VAL A 45 7.23 0.77 -7.95
C VAL A 45 7.35 -0.72 -8.23
N LYS A 46 7.69 -1.05 -9.47
CA LYS A 46 8.00 -2.42 -9.89
C LYS A 46 9.42 -2.75 -9.48
N VAL A 47 9.59 -3.81 -8.72
CA VAL A 47 10.91 -4.27 -8.27
C VAL A 47 11.41 -5.34 -9.23
N GLU A 48 12.47 -5.02 -9.96
CA GLU A 48 13.06 -5.93 -10.96
C GLU A 48 14.00 -6.94 -10.33
N SER A 49 14.78 -6.52 -9.33
CA SER A 49 15.76 -7.38 -8.65
C SER A 49 15.30 -7.62 -7.23
N TYR A 50 15.00 -8.86 -6.91
CA TYR A 50 14.46 -9.25 -5.62
C TYR A 50 14.83 -10.69 -5.30
N GLN A 51 14.84 -11.01 -4.00
CA GLN A 51 15.04 -12.37 -3.51
C GLN A 51 14.15 -12.57 -2.29
N VAL A 52 13.33 -13.63 -2.32
CA VAL A 52 12.48 -14.00 -1.20
C VAL A 52 13.07 -15.24 -0.53
N GLY A 53 13.58 -15.05 0.68
CA GLY A 53 14.24 -16.12 1.42
C GLY A 53 15.54 -16.57 0.78
N THR A 54 15.80 -17.87 0.89
CA THR A 54 17.08 -18.48 0.48
C THR A 54 16.93 -19.52 -0.62
N SER A 55 15.76 -19.61 -1.23
CA SER A 55 15.45 -20.57 -2.29
C SER A 55 15.30 -19.88 -3.64
N LEU A 56 15.53 -20.61 -4.72
CA LEU A 56 15.25 -20.14 -6.07
C LEU A 56 13.82 -20.47 -6.52
N ASN A 57 12.98 -20.97 -5.61
CA ASN A 57 11.57 -21.23 -5.93
C ASN A 57 10.85 -19.95 -6.36
N ALA A 58 9.81 -20.10 -7.17
CA ALA A 58 9.03 -18.97 -7.65
C ALA A 58 8.26 -18.31 -6.50
N ARG A 59 8.64 -17.10 -6.16
CA ARG A 59 8.07 -16.31 -5.06
C ARG A 59 7.99 -14.86 -5.46
N GLY A 60 7.03 -14.16 -4.90
CA GLY A 60 6.89 -12.72 -5.10
C GLY A 60 6.30 -12.06 -3.89
N PHE A 61 6.25 -10.73 -3.92
CA PHE A 61 5.63 -9.97 -2.83
C PHE A 61 5.08 -8.65 -3.31
N ILE A 62 4.11 -8.15 -2.55
CA ILE A 62 3.68 -6.76 -2.58
C ILE A 62 3.82 -6.22 -1.17
N ALA A 63 4.55 -5.13 -1.04
CA ALA A 63 4.74 -4.43 0.23
C ALA A 63 4.12 -3.04 0.12
N VAL A 64 3.14 -2.76 0.97
CA VAL A 64 2.48 -1.46 1.05
C VAL A 64 2.92 -0.75 2.32
N LYS A 65 3.35 0.48 2.17
CA LYS A 65 3.66 1.37 3.28
C LYS A 65 2.74 2.58 3.22
N LEU A 66 1.96 2.78 4.26
CA LEU A 66 1.11 3.96 4.42
C LEU A 66 1.74 4.89 5.45
N SER A 67 2.18 6.06 4.98
CA SER A 67 2.71 7.11 5.84
C SER A 67 1.62 8.15 6.09
N LEU A 68 1.34 8.41 7.36
CA LEU A 68 0.29 9.33 7.78
C LEU A 68 0.75 10.14 8.99
N LEU A 69 0.15 11.30 9.17
CA LEU A 69 0.47 12.15 10.32
C LEU A 69 0.18 11.42 11.61
N SER A 70 1.10 11.54 12.57
CA SER A 70 0.97 10.94 13.89
C SER A 70 -0.29 11.43 14.63
N GLY A 71 -0.77 10.65 15.56
CA GLY A 71 -1.90 11.01 16.41
C GLY A 71 -3.07 10.03 16.38
N ARG A 72 -3.11 9.10 15.43
CA ARG A 72 -4.16 8.08 15.40
C ARG A 72 -3.85 6.96 16.39
N SER A 73 -4.91 6.39 16.96
CA SER A 73 -4.78 5.30 17.94
C SER A 73 -4.23 4.03 17.28
N PRO A 74 -3.64 3.11 18.08
CA PRO A 74 -3.24 1.80 17.56
C PRO A 74 -4.39 1.03 16.92
N GLN A 75 -5.60 1.15 17.44
CA GLN A 75 -6.78 0.48 16.91
C GLN A 75 -7.15 0.99 15.53
N VAL A 76 -7.13 2.29 15.32
CA VAL A 76 -7.40 2.90 14.01
C VAL A 76 -6.34 2.46 13.00
N LYS A 77 -5.07 2.49 13.38
CA LYS A 77 -3.98 2.07 12.49
C LYS A 77 -4.10 0.59 12.13
N GLN A 78 -4.47 -0.27 13.09
CA GLN A 78 -4.68 -1.68 12.82
C GLN A 78 -5.84 -1.90 11.84
N GLN A 79 -6.94 -1.19 12.01
CA GLN A 79 -8.08 -1.28 11.09
C GLN A 79 -7.71 -0.86 9.68
N LEU A 80 -6.95 0.24 9.53
CA LEU A 80 -6.47 0.69 8.22
C LEU A 80 -5.59 -0.37 7.56
N SER A 81 -4.64 -0.91 8.32
CA SER A 81 -3.73 -1.95 7.84
C SER A 81 -4.49 -3.19 7.37
N GLN A 82 -5.44 -3.67 8.15
CA GLN A 82 -6.23 -4.86 7.82
C GLN A 82 -7.14 -4.62 6.61
N SER A 83 -7.77 -3.46 6.53
CA SER A 83 -8.65 -3.11 5.40
C SER A 83 -7.87 -3.00 4.09
N LEU A 84 -6.69 -2.40 4.13
CA LEU A 84 -5.81 -2.32 2.96
C LEU A 84 -5.35 -3.71 2.53
N LEU A 85 -4.96 -4.55 3.48
CA LEU A 85 -4.51 -5.91 3.19
C LEU A 85 -5.63 -6.75 2.53
N ALA A 86 -6.83 -6.67 3.05
CA ALA A 86 -7.98 -7.38 2.50
C ALA A 86 -8.28 -6.92 1.06
N ALA A 87 -8.27 -5.61 0.83
CA ALA A 87 -8.50 -5.06 -0.51
C ALA A 87 -7.40 -5.46 -1.49
N LEU A 88 -6.16 -5.48 -1.04
CA LEU A 88 -5.02 -5.90 -1.85
C LEU A 88 -5.14 -7.38 -2.24
N GLN A 89 -5.51 -8.22 -1.29
CA GLN A 89 -5.71 -9.66 -1.53
C GLN A 89 -6.81 -9.90 -2.58
N ASP A 90 -7.89 -9.14 -2.51
CA ASP A 90 -9.01 -9.27 -3.43
C ASP A 90 -8.73 -8.67 -4.82
N ALA A 91 -7.78 -7.76 -4.90
CA ALA A 91 -7.46 -7.07 -6.16
C ALA A 91 -6.62 -7.91 -7.10
N GLY A 92 -6.00 -8.96 -6.60
CA GLY A 92 -4.96 -9.67 -7.34
C GLY A 92 -5.47 -10.76 -8.24
N ASP A 93 -4.84 -10.84 -9.41
CA ASP A 93 -4.85 -12.01 -10.28
C ASP A 93 -3.50 -12.70 -10.05
N TRP A 94 -3.50 -13.64 -9.10
CA TRP A 94 -2.26 -14.22 -8.60
C TRP A 94 -1.75 -15.31 -9.53
N PRO A 95 -0.45 -15.28 -9.92
CA PRO A 95 0.08 -16.28 -10.84
C PRO A 95 0.13 -17.65 -10.18
N GLU A 96 -0.28 -18.67 -10.94
CA GLU A 96 -0.23 -20.04 -10.48
C GLU A 96 1.23 -20.49 -10.30
N GLY A 97 1.49 -21.23 -9.23
CA GLY A 97 2.82 -21.76 -8.94
C GLY A 97 3.78 -20.75 -8.31
N VAL A 98 3.33 -19.54 -8.03
CA VAL A 98 4.14 -18.53 -7.34
C VAL A 98 3.56 -18.27 -5.95
N GLN A 99 4.39 -18.42 -4.92
CA GLN A 99 3.99 -18.01 -3.58
C GLN A 99 4.10 -16.50 -3.48
N VAL A 100 2.99 -15.82 -3.16
CA VAL A 100 2.96 -14.36 -3.06
C VAL A 100 2.70 -13.97 -1.61
N GLN A 101 3.55 -13.09 -1.09
CA GLN A 101 3.35 -12.49 0.24
C GLN A 101 2.87 -11.06 0.09
N LEU A 102 1.85 -10.71 0.85
CA LEU A 102 1.29 -9.36 0.88
C LEU A 102 1.50 -8.79 2.27
N SER A 103 1.96 -7.55 2.33
CA SER A 103 2.16 -6.87 3.62
C SER A 103 1.71 -5.42 3.55
N VAL A 104 1.23 -4.91 4.68
CA VAL A 104 0.87 -3.51 4.86
C VAL A 104 1.49 -3.03 6.17
N GLN A 105 2.23 -1.93 6.09
CA GLN A 105 2.86 -1.27 7.22
C GLN A 105 2.39 0.18 7.29
N LEU A 106 2.03 0.64 8.48
CA LEU A 106 1.74 2.04 8.72
C LEU A 106 2.93 2.70 9.40
N VAL A 107 3.25 3.92 8.96
CA VAL A 107 4.35 4.71 9.48
C VAL A 107 3.82 6.08 9.89
N ASP A 108 4.06 6.45 11.13
CA ASP A 108 3.71 7.79 11.61
C ASP A 108 4.72 8.81 11.09
N MET A 109 4.20 9.92 10.55
CA MET A 109 5.01 11.07 10.18
C MET A 109 4.91 12.13 11.26
N ASP A 110 6.04 12.74 11.57
CA ASP A 110 6.10 13.84 12.54
C ASP A 110 5.31 15.05 12.04
N ARG A 111 4.28 15.45 12.79
CA ARG A 111 3.43 16.59 12.43
C ARG A 111 4.19 17.91 12.36
N ASP A 112 5.16 18.08 13.24
CA ASP A 112 5.85 19.35 13.39
C ASP A 112 6.80 19.65 12.23
N SER A 113 7.26 18.60 11.53
CA SER A 113 8.19 18.73 10.42
C SER A 113 7.55 18.53 9.04
N TYR A 114 6.25 18.23 8.98
CA TYR A 114 5.55 18.03 7.72
C TYR A 114 4.99 19.36 7.19
N SER A 115 5.42 19.73 5.99
CA SER A 115 4.96 20.94 5.31
C SER A 115 4.34 20.58 3.97
N LYS A 116 3.24 21.23 3.63
CA LYS A 116 2.51 20.95 2.39
C LYS A 116 1.87 22.23 1.86
N VAL A 117 1.86 22.36 0.54
CA VAL A 117 1.11 23.40 -0.16
C VAL A 117 0.47 22.78 -1.40
N ALA A 118 -0.73 23.23 -1.74
CA ALA A 118 -1.40 22.87 -2.99
C ALA A 118 -1.38 24.08 -3.92
N ILE A 119 -1.07 23.84 -5.19
CA ILE A 119 -1.00 24.88 -6.23
C ILE A 119 -1.95 24.50 -7.36
N GLY A 120 -2.79 25.44 -7.76
CA GLY A 120 -3.74 25.20 -8.86
C GLY A 120 -5.17 24.84 -8.47
#